data_8dce059e13afa6af0d063e2f8e240b4f
#
_entry.id   8dce059e13afa6af0d063e2f8e240b4f
#
_cell.length_a   1.000
_cell.length_b   1.000
_cell.length_c   1.000
_cell.angle_alpha   90.00
_cell.angle_beta   90.00
_cell.angle_gamma   90.00
#
_symmetry.space_group_name_H-M   'P 1'
#
loop_
_entity.id
_entity.type
_entity.pdbx_description
1 polymer ?
#
loop_
_entity_poly.entity_id
_entity_poly.type
_entity_poly.pdbx_seq_one_letter_code
_entity_poly.pdbx_strand_id
1 'polypeptide(L)'
;SFGPWTEMYQKMDSLKALLHFETWPPKAGVKPYDPYNPAARDIYWAAMKKNIFDLGMDGWWLDSTEPDHLEIKDKDFDTPTYLGSFRRVHNAFPLMSNKGVYEHQRATTSDKRVFLLTRLSFLGQQRYASHSWSGDVVSTWEVMKKQLAAGLNYSLCGIPYWNTDLGGFFAWKYNNNVHNIAYHELHVRWYQWGAFQPIMRSHNSSPVAVEIYQFGKKGDWAYDALEKYTHLRYRLLPYLYSTSWEVTNKAGSIIRPLMMDFPKDKKVLEMDTEYMFGRNFLVRPVTDSLYTWQDDKQNGYQKNMNKIGKTDVYLPAGAQWIDFWTGKSLKGGQTIQREVPIDIMPVYVRAGSILPWGPAVQYSTEKKWDNLTLRIYPGADAEFTLYEDEFDNYNYEKGAYTTIAMKWNDKDRTLTINDRQGNYKGMLKNRKFNIIIVEPGKGCGDGDATTFDQSVSYRGKRVDLKL
;
A
#
# COMPACT_ATOMS: atom_id res chain seq x y z
N SER A 1 -6.06 -2.44 25.19
CA SER A 1 -5.80 -3.02 26.51
C SER A 1 -5.59 -1.92 27.54
N PHE A 2 -5.91 -2.20 28.80
CA PHE A 2 -5.85 -1.21 29.89
C PHE A 2 -5.12 -1.76 31.11
N GLY A 3 -4.29 -0.92 31.73
CA GLY A 3 -3.61 -1.23 33.00
C GLY A 3 -4.52 -0.97 34.20
N PRO A 4 -4.40 -1.74 35.29
CA PRO A 4 -5.28 -1.64 36.47
C PRO A 4 -5.21 -0.28 37.17
N TRP A 5 -4.18 0.53 36.90
CA TRP A 5 -4.01 1.90 37.41
C TRP A 5 -4.77 2.96 36.63
N THR A 6 -5.50 2.59 35.55
CA THR A 6 -6.20 3.55 34.68
C THR A 6 -7.70 3.64 35.01
N GLU A 7 -8.27 4.83 34.86
CA GLU A 7 -9.73 5.04 34.98
C GLU A 7 -10.51 4.16 33.98
N MET A 8 -9.95 3.93 32.81
CA MET A 8 -10.56 3.09 31.78
C MET A 8 -10.68 1.63 32.21
N TYR A 9 -9.65 1.10 32.89
CA TYR A 9 -9.72 -0.25 33.46
C TYR A 9 -10.89 -0.38 34.44
N GLN A 10 -11.01 0.59 35.35
CA GLN A 10 -12.07 0.61 36.37
C GLN A 10 -13.46 0.62 35.73
N LYS A 11 -13.66 1.46 34.71
CA LYS A 11 -14.92 1.54 33.96
C LYS A 11 -15.24 0.23 33.22
N MET A 12 -14.28 -0.38 32.58
CA MET A 12 -14.44 -1.64 31.85
C MET A 12 -14.68 -2.81 32.80
N ASP A 13 -13.98 -2.82 33.94
CA ASP A 13 -14.17 -3.87 34.98
C ASP A 13 -15.57 -3.82 35.60
N SER A 14 -16.07 -2.63 35.93
CA SER A 14 -17.41 -2.45 36.44
C SER A 14 -18.53 -2.95 35.50
N LEU A 15 -18.28 -2.93 34.20
CA LEU A 15 -19.14 -3.49 33.16
C LEU A 15 -18.91 -4.97 32.89
N LYS A 16 -17.95 -5.61 33.57
CA LYS A 16 -17.47 -6.96 33.25
C LYS A 16 -17.03 -7.08 31.77
N ALA A 17 -16.42 -6.04 31.27
CA ALA A 17 -16.00 -5.90 29.87
C ALA A 17 -14.47 -5.99 29.69
N LEU A 18 -13.75 -6.57 30.66
CA LEU A 18 -12.36 -6.96 30.53
C LEU A 18 -12.27 -8.46 30.28
N LEU A 19 -11.38 -8.87 29.38
CA LEU A 19 -11.05 -10.28 29.18
C LEU A 19 -10.17 -10.75 30.35
N HIS A 20 -10.36 -11.99 30.80
CA HIS A 20 -9.72 -12.51 32.03
C HIS A 20 -8.33 -13.09 31.80
N PHE A 21 -7.56 -12.55 30.85
CA PHE A 21 -6.15 -12.86 30.66
C PHE A 21 -5.33 -11.58 30.50
N GLU A 22 -4.06 -11.68 30.81
CA GLU A 22 -3.13 -10.57 30.67
C GLU A 22 -2.60 -10.46 29.23
N THR A 23 -2.27 -9.25 28.83
CA THR A 23 -1.63 -8.93 27.56
C THR A 23 -0.33 -8.16 27.81
N TRP A 24 0.28 -7.64 26.77
CA TRP A 24 1.50 -6.84 26.86
C TRP A 24 1.30 -5.54 27.67
N PRO A 25 2.25 -5.14 28.54
CA PRO A 25 3.47 -5.87 28.90
C PRO A 25 3.19 -6.99 29.92
N PRO A 26 3.94 -8.10 29.85
CA PRO A 26 3.72 -9.25 30.70
C PRO A 26 3.88 -8.90 32.19
N LYS A 27 3.09 -9.54 33.06
CA LYS A 27 3.10 -9.36 34.53
C LYS A 27 2.73 -7.95 35.01
N ALA A 28 2.17 -7.10 34.13
CA ALA A 28 1.73 -5.77 34.50
C ALA A 28 0.22 -5.71 34.85
N GLY A 29 -0.50 -6.82 34.77
CA GLY A 29 -1.93 -6.88 35.02
C GLY A 29 -2.78 -6.17 33.96
N VAL A 30 -2.20 -5.85 32.81
CA VAL A 30 -2.89 -5.21 31.69
C VAL A 30 -3.84 -6.21 31.05
N LYS A 31 -5.09 -5.83 30.83
CA LYS A 31 -6.12 -6.68 30.22
C LYS A 31 -6.70 -6.04 28.98
N PRO A 32 -7.02 -6.84 27.94
CA PRO A 32 -7.78 -6.35 26.81
C PRO A 32 -9.24 -6.13 27.23
N TYR A 33 -9.89 -5.16 26.59
CA TYR A 33 -11.33 -5.00 26.73
C TYR A 33 -12.08 -5.95 25.78
N ASP A 34 -13.35 -6.20 26.08
CA ASP A 34 -14.24 -6.98 25.22
C ASP A 34 -14.85 -6.10 24.11
N PRO A 35 -14.34 -6.16 22.86
CA PRO A 35 -14.88 -5.35 21.76
C PRO A 35 -16.25 -5.83 21.26
N TYR A 36 -16.71 -7.00 21.71
CA TYR A 36 -18.04 -7.51 21.38
C TYR A 36 -19.13 -6.78 22.18
N ASN A 37 -18.77 -6.21 23.35
CA ASN A 37 -19.68 -5.44 24.20
C ASN A 37 -19.87 -4.01 23.64
N PRO A 38 -21.10 -3.62 23.23
CA PRO A 38 -21.37 -2.27 22.73
C PRO A 38 -20.98 -1.16 23.73
N ALA A 39 -21.34 -1.30 25.00
CA ALA A 39 -21.03 -0.29 26.02
C ALA A 39 -19.50 -0.14 26.22
N ALA A 40 -18.72 -1.20 26.07
CA ALA A 40 -17.27 -1.12 26.12
C ALA A 40 -16.71 -0.34 24.92
N ARG A 41 -17.26 -0.51 23.73
CA ARG A 41 -16.88 0.30 22.57
C ARG A 41 -17.20 1.78 22.74
N ASP A 42 -18.40 2.09 23.34
CA ASP A 42 -18.79 3.48 23.64
C ASP A 42 -17.80 4.16 24.59
N ILE A 43 -17.43 3.49 25.68
CA ILE A 43 -16.43 3.99 26.65
C ILE A 43 -15.07 4.16 25.99
N TYR A 44 -14.63 3.17 25.18
CA TYR A 44 -13.35 3.23 24.48
C TYR A 44 -13.30 4.43 23.54
N TRP A 45 -14.33 4.60 22.72
CA TRP A 45 -14.41 5.73 21.81
C TRP A 45 -14.46 7.08 22.54
N ALA A 46 -15.24 7.20 23.62
CA ALA A 46 -15.31 8.44 24.38
C ALA A 46 -13.93 8.90 24.86
N ALA A 47 -13.08 7.97 25.31
CA ALA A 47 -11.71 8.27 25.70
C ALA A 47 -10.82 8.63 24.51
N MET A 48 -10.89 7.88 23.40
CA MET A 48 -10.15 8.18 22.17
C MET A 48 -10.55 9.54 21.61
N LYS A 49 -11.86 9.83 21.59
CA LYS A 49 -12.37 11.11 21.09
C LYS A 49 -11.81 12.27 21.90
N LYS A 50 -12.01 12.26 23.21
CA LYS A 50 -11.58 13.35 24.11
C LYS A 50 -10.07 13.60 24.09
N ASN A 51 -9.29 12.53 24.12
CA ASN A 51 -7.85 12.65 24.38
C ASN A 51 -6.99 12.66 23.11
N ILE A 52 -7.54 12.27 21.95
CA ILE A 52 -6.80 12.14 20.71
C ILE A 52 -7.52 12.79 19.54
N PHE A 53 -8.76 12.39 19.23
CA PHE A 53 -9.49 12.85 18.04
C PHE A 53 -9.75 14.35 18.07
N ASP A 54 -10.23 14.87 19.21
CA ASP A 54 -10.54 16.30 19.39
C ASP A 54 -9.27 17.18 19.37
N LEU A 55 -8.07 16.59 19.49
CA LEU A 55 -6.79 17.27 19.31
C LEU A 55 -6.39 17.40 17.83
N GLY A 56 -7.16 16.81 16.90
CA GLY A 56 -6.93 16.94 15.46
C GLY A 56 -6.25 15.75 14.77
N MET A 57 -6.16 14.60 15.41
CA MET A 57 -5.59 13.40 14.80
C MET A 57 -6.40 12.93 13.60
N ASP A 58 -5.71 12.49 12.54
CA ASP A 58 -6.31 12.15 11.24
C ASP A 58 -6.49 10.66 10.99
N GLY A 59 -5.80 9.81 11.75
CA GLY A 59 -5.87 8.36 11.56
C GLY A 59 -5.50 7.60 12.81
N TRP A 60 -5.79 6.30 12.80
CA TRP A 60 -5.61 5.41 13.93
C TRP A 60 -4.63 4.29 13.58
N TRP A 61 -3.64 4.08 14.42
CA TRP A 61 -2.85 2.87 14.45
C TRP A 61 -3.33 2.02 15.64
N LEU A 62 -3.97 0.90 15.31
CA LEU A 62 -4.57 -0.02 16.27
C LEU A 62 -3.71 -1.28 16.34
N ASP A 63 -2.77 -1.27 17.26
CA ASP A 63 -1.91 -2.42 17.54
C ASP A 63 -2.62 -3.42 18.47
N SER A 64 -2.08 -4.62 18.55
CA SER A 64 -2.57 -5.68 19.46
C SER A 64 -4.05 -6.05 19.26
N THR A 65 -4.49 -6.08 18.01
CA THR A 65 -5.89 -6.37 17.65
C THR A 65 -6.22 -7.84 17.50
N GLU A 66 -5.36 -8.75 17.95
CA GLU A 66 -5.62 -10.19 18.05
C GLU A 66 -6.37 -10.67 19.29
N PRO A 67 -6.35 -10.19 20.53
CA PRO A 67 -5.47 -9.27 21.26
C PRO A 67 -4.08 -9.85 21.52
N ASP A 68 -3.06 -9.00 21.63
CA ASP A 68 -1.69 -9.41 21.88
C ASP A 68 -1.55 -10.07 23.26
N HIS A 69 -1.11 -11.31 23.27
CA HIS A 69 -0.83 -12.07 24.47
C HIS A 69 0.28 -13.08 24.18
N LEU A 70 1.37 -12.95 24.92
CA LEU A 70 2.56 -13.73 24.69
C LEU A 70 2.42 -15.19 25.11
N GLU A 71 1.49 -15.51 26.00
CA GLU A 71 1.29 -16.81 26.59
C GLU A 71 -0.18 -17.15 26.82
N ILE A 72 -1.00 -17.19 25.75
CA ILE A 72 -2.38 -17.66 25.90
C ILE A 72 -2.34 -19.15 26.29
N LYS A 73 -3.03 -19.49 27.36
CA LYS A 73 -3.27 -20.86 27.78
C LYS A 73 -4.63 -21.32 27.25
N ASP A 74 -4.80 -22.60 27.04
CA ASP A 74 -6.07 -23.13 26.51
C ASP A 74 -7.29 -22.66 27.35
N LYS A 75 -7.16 -22.59 28.68
CA LYS A 75 -8.20 -22.07 29.57
C LYS A 75 -8.57 -20.59 29.32
N ASP A 76 -7.68 -19.78 28.78
CA ASP A 76 -7.92 -18.35 28.54
C ASP A 76 -8.93 -18.15 27.41
N PHE A 77 -9.01 -19.14 26.48
CA PHE A 77 -10.03 -19.14 25.44
C PHE A 77 -11.46 -19.36 25.97
N ASP A 78 -11.62 -19.86 27.19
CA ASP A 78 -12.92 -20.04 27.80
C ASP A 78 -13.41 -18.78 28.54
N THR A 79 -12.59 -17.71 28.54
CA THR A 79 -12.97 -16.39 29.06
C THR A 79 -14.32 -15.96 28.47
N PRO A 80 -15.30 -15.56 29.30
CA PRO A 80 -16.58 -15.06 28.82
C PRO A 80 -16.39 -13.72 28.10
N THR A 81 -17.12 -13.55 27.00
CA THR A 81 -17.30 -12.29 26.27
C THR A 81 -18.78 -11.98 26.16
N TYR A 82 -19.13 -10.78 25.71
CA TYR A 82 -20.54 -10.39 25.47
C TYR A 82 -21.28 -11.34 24.52
N LEU A 83 -20.57 -12.00 23.59
CA LEU A 83 -21.16 -12.93 22.61
C LEU A 83 -20.90 -14.41 22.92
N GLY A 84 -20.50 -14.75 24.13
CA GLY A 84 -20.18 -16.12 24.56
C GLY A 84 -18.70 -16.29 24.91
N SER A 85 -18.14 -17.51 24.83
CA SER A 85 -16.73 -17.71 25.15
C SER A 85 -15.82 -17.08 24.12
N PHE A 86 -14.64 -16.61 24.54
CA PHE A 86 -13.63 -16.06 23.65
C PHE A 86 -13.18 -17.10 22.60
N ARG A 87 -13.13 -18.39 22.96
CA ARG A 87 -12.86 -19.50 22.03
C ARG A 87 -13.77 -19.47 20.80
N ARG A 88 -15.04 -19.11 20.98
CA ARG A 88 -16.02 -19.05 19.89
C ARG A 88 -15.82 -17.87 18.96
N VAL A 89 -15.33 -16.74 19.48
CA VAL A 89 -15.37 -15.46 18.77
C VAL A 89 -14.01 -14.81 18.52
N HIS A 90 -12.90 -15.34 19.09
CA HIS A 90 -11.61 -14.65 19.13
C HIS A 90 -11.08 -14.21 17.76
N ASN A 91 -11.29 -15.00 16.69
CA ASN A 91 -10.85 -14.63 15.35
C ASN A 91 -11.50 -13.34 14.82
N ALA A 92 -12.71 -13.00 15.33
CA ALA A 92 -13.41 -11.78 14.93
C ALA A 92 -13.07 -10.57 15.82
N PHE A 93 -12.12 -10.70 16.73
CA PHE A 93 -11.69 -9.60 17.61
C PHE A 93 -11.26 -8.34 16.82
N PRO A 94 -10.39 -8.43 15.79
CA PRO A 94 -9.98 -7.28 15.00
C PRO A 94 -11.18 -6.63 14.28
N LEU A 95 -12.10 -7.44 13.74
CA LEU A 95 -13.31 -6.95 13.09
C LEU A 95 -14.15 -6.08 14.03
N MET A 96 -14.35 -6.54 15.28
CA MET A 96 -15.20 -5.84 16.25
C MET A 96 -14.50 -4.61 16.85
N SER A 97 -13.18 -4.66 17.05
CA SER A 97 -12.38 -3.50 17.45
C SER A 97 -12.46 -2.39 16.40
N ASN A 98 -12.23 -2.72 15.14
CA ASN A 98 -12.28 -1.76 14.03
C ASN A 98 -13.69 -1.22 13.80
N LYS A 99 -14.72 -2.08 13.87
CA LYS A 99 -16.12 -1.67 13.82
C LYS A 99 -16.41 -0.58 14.84
N GLY A 100 -15.99 -0.77 16.09
CA GLY A 100 -16.21 0.19 17.16
C GLY A 100 -15.66 1.58 16.83
N VAL A 101 -14.40 1.66 16.44
CA VAL A 101 -13.76 2.94 16.09
C VAL A 101 -14.41 3.56 14.86
N TYR A 102 -14.64 2.78 13.81
CA TYR A 102 -15.24 3.25 12.56
C TYR A 102 -16.63 3.85 12.76
N GLU A 103 -17.54 3.09 13.37
CA GLU A 103 -18.94 3.51 13.54
C GLU A 103 -19.06 4.76 14.42
N HIS A 104 -18.27 4.83 15.49
CA HIS A 104 -18.28 5.99 16.39
C HIS A 104 -17.69 7.25 15.75
N GLN A 105 -16.58 7.13 15.01
CA GLN A 105 -16.04 8.29 14.29
C GLN A 105 -17.01 8.76 13.22
N ARG A 106 -17.63 7.85 12.46
CA ARG A 106 -18.66 8.18 11.46
C ARG A 106 -19.86 8.88 12.08
N ALA A 107 -20.29 8.45 13.26
CA ALA A 107 -21.38 9.11 14.01
C ALA A 107 -20.96 10.48 14.56
N THR A 108 -19.66 10.69 14.81
CA THR A 108 -19.13 11.95 15.33
C THR A 108 -19.04 13.03 14.24
N THR A 109 -18.58 12.68 13.04
CA THR A 109 -18.41 13.62 11.93
C THR A 109 -18.39 12.93 10.57
N SER A 110 -18.82 13.64 9.53
CA SER A 110 -18.59 13.31 8.11
C SER A 110 -17.50 14.14 7.45
N ASP A 111 -16.86 15.05 8.18
CA ASP A 111 -15.85 15.98 7.62
C ASP A 111 -14.44 15.36 7.58
N LYS A 112 -14.24 14.25 8.29
CA LYS A 112 -12.96 13.55 8.34
C LYS A 112 -13.16 12.06 8.07
N ARG A 113 -12.49 11.52 7.02
CA ARG A 113 -12.52 10.08 6.72
C ARG A 113 -11.87 9.28 7.82
N VAL A 114 -12.44 8.12 8.10
CA VAL A 114 -11.83 7.14 8.98
C VAL A 114 -10.66 6.48 8.25
N PHE A 115 -9.52 6.40 8.90
CA PHE A 115 -8.36 5.63 8.47
C PHE A 115 -7.89 4.78 9.66
N LEU A 116 -7.94 3.46 9.48
CA LEU A 116 -7.51 2.51 10.50
C LEU A 116 -6.37 1.66 9.94
N LEU A 117 -5.21 1.68 10.59
CA LEU A 117 -4.14 0.72 10.37
C LEU A 117 -4.15 -0.26 11.55
N THR A 118 -4.44 -1.53 11.29
CA THR A 118 -4.63 -2.56 12.31
C THR A 118 -3.74 -3.77 12.06
N ARG A 119 -3.23 -4.39 13.15
CA ARG A 119 -2.28 -5.51 13.03
C ARG A 119 -2.89 -6.78 12.43
N LEU A 120 -4.13 -7.07 12.75
CA LEU A 120 -4.82 -8.25 12.22
C LEU A 120 -6.10 -7.92 11.46
N SER A 121 -6.59 -8.92 10.75
CA SER A 121 -7.80 -8.83 9.94
C SER A 121 -8.72 -10.03 10.14
N PHE A 122 -9.99 -9.77 9.87
CA PHE A 122 -11.01 -10.78 9.69
C PHE A 122 -11.87 -10.45 8.47
N LEU A 123 -12.45 -11.45 7.84
CA LEU A 123 -13.30 -11.26 6.66
C LEU A 123 -14.41 -10.25 6.90
N GLY A 124 -14.58 -9.32 5.97
CA GLY A 124 -15.55 -8.23 6.08
C GLY A 124 -15.02 -6.94 6.73
N GLN A 125 -13.77 -6.93 7.22
CA GLN A 125 -13.17 -5.77 7.88
C GLN A 125 -12.95 -4.59 6.94
N GLN A 126 -12.81 -4.82 5.64
CA GLN A 126 -12.64 -3.77 4.64
C GLN A 126 -13.78 -2.73 4.64
N ARG A 127 -14.98 -3.09 5.13
CA ARG A 127 -16.12 -2.16 5.28
C ARG A 127 -15.90 -1.06 6.32
N TYR A 128 -14.90 -1.24 7.18
CA TYR A 128 -14.60 -0.33 8.29
C TYR A 128 -13.36 0.52 8.04
N ALA A 129 -13.04 0.82 6.78
CA ALA A 129 -11.88 1.60 6.36
C ALA A 129 -10.55 1.08 6.95
N SER A 130 -10.46 -0.23 7.14
CA SER A 130 -9.32 -0.90 7.74
C SER A 130 -8.27 -1.25 6.70
N HIS A 131 -7.02 -0.92 7.06
CA HIS A 131 -5.80 -1.35 6.41
C HIS A 131 -5.06 -2.25 7.39
N SER A 132 -4.51 -3.37 6.92
CA SER A 132 -3.79 -4.29 7.79
C SER A 132 -2.31 -4.30 7.46
N TRP A 133 -1.47 -4.43 8.49
CA TRP A 133 -0.06 -4.76 8.27
C TRP A 133 0.26 -6.12 8.88
N SER A 134 1.37 -6.68 8.47
CA SER A 134 1.76 -8.04 8.81
C SER A 134 2.28 -8.24 10.24
N GLY A 135 2.27 -7.20 11.08
CA GLY A 135 2.83 -7.26 12.43
C GLY A 135 4.36 -7.19 12.46
N ASP A 136 4.92 -7.61 13.57
CA ASP A 136 6.33 -7.46 13.95
C ASP A 136 7.21 -8.55 13.29
N VAL A 137 7.47 -8.40 12.02
CA VAL A 137 8.22 -9.39 11.23
C VAL A 137 9.73 -9.17 11.30
N VAL A 138 10.50 -10.25 11.21
CA VAL A 138 11.96 -10.19 11.25
C VAL A 138 12.54 -9.72 9.91
N SER A 139 13.57 -8.89 9.96
CA SER A 139 14.29 -8.34 8.80
C SER A 139 15.15 -9.42 8.13
N THR A 140 14.55 -10.25 7.27
CA THR A 140 15.25 -11.26 6.48
C THR A 140 14.65 -11.40 5.08
N TRP A 141 15.45 -11.86 4.13
CA TRP A 141 15.00 -12.16 2.77
C TRP A 141 13.90 -13.21 2.72
N GLU A 142 14.01 -14.24 3.55
CA GLU A 142 13.00 -15.30 3.66
C GLU A 142 11.65 -14.73 4.11
N VAL A 143 11.68 -13.87 5.13
CA VAL A 143 10.46 -13.21 5.61
C VAL A 143 9.88 -12.30 4.54
N MET A 144 10.70 -11.52 3.83
CA MET A 144 10.23 -10.69 2.72
C MET A 144 9.48 -11.51 1.66
N LYS A 145 9.99 -12.70 1.27
CA LYS A 145 9.31 -13.62 0.34
C LYS A 145 7.95 -14.06 0.89
N LYS A 146 7.90 -14.48 2.15
CA LYS A 146 6.65 -14.91 2.80
C LYS A 146 5.64 -13.78 2.91
N GLN A 147 6.11 -12.55 3.16
CA GLN A 147 5.26 -11.37 3.22
C GLN A 147 4.62 -11.04 1.87
N LEU A 148 5.34 -11.24 0.76
CA LEU A 148 4.77 -11.06 -0.57
C LEU A 148 3.60 -12.02 -0.80
N ALA A 149 3.82 -13.32 -0.56
CA ALA A 149 2.75 -14.33 -0.66
C ALA A 149 1.56 -14.02 0.27
N ALA A 150 1.83 -13.58 1.51
CA ALA A 150 0.79 -13.21 2.47
C ALA A 150 -0.09 -12.07 1.93
N GLY A 151 0.50 -10.98 1.42
CA GLY A 151 -0.23 -9.85 0.85
C GLY A 151 -1.13 -10.25 -0.34
N LEU A 152 -0.65 -11.17 -1.19
CA LEU A 152 -1.44 -11.71 -2.29
C LEU A 152 -2.65 -12.52 -1.77
N ASN A 153 -2.46 -13.31 -0.72
CA ASN A 153 -3.55 -14.07 -0.10
C ASN A 153 -4.58 -13.17 0.59
N TYR A 154 -4.17 -12.08 1.24
CA TYR A 154 -5.09 -11.08 1.77
C TYR A 154 -6.00 -10.50 0.69
N SER A 155 -5.43 -10.20 -0.46
CA SER A 155 -6.20 -9.71 -1.61
C SER A 155 -7.21 -10.74 -2.13
N LEU A 156 -6.83 -12.03 -2.21
CA LEU A 156 -7.74 -13.12 -2.59
C LEU A 156 -8.89 -13.30 -1.58
N CYS A 157 -8.65 -13.02 -0.30
CA CYS A 157 -9.69 -13.01 0.73
C CYS A 157 -10.60 -11.75 0.69
N GLY A 158 -10.40 -10.85 -0.28
CA GLY A 158 -11.19 -9.62 -0.43
C GLY A 158 -10.79 -8.51 0.54
N ILE A 159 -9.57 -8.54 1.08
CA ILE A 159 -9.00 -7.47 1.91
C ILE A 159 -8.03 -6.68 1.03
N PRO A 160 -8.45 -5.51 0.49
CA PRO A 160 -7.72 -4.84 -0.59
C PRO A 160 -6.52 -4.01 -0.12
N TYR A 161 -6.45 -3.72 1.18
CA TYR A 161 -5.43 -2.85 1.76
C TYR A 161 -4.59 -3.60 2.77
N TRP A 162 -3.39 -3.96 2.36
CA TRP A 162 -2.42 -4.65 3.17
C TRP A 162 -1.02 -4.07 2.92
N ASN A 163 -0.18 -4.07 3.94
CA ASN A 163 1.24 -3.72 3.84
C ASN A 163 2.09 -4.52 4.83
N THR A 164 3.38 -4.39 4.69
CA THR A 164 4.37 -4.88 5.65
C THR A 164 5.26 -3.73 6.09
N ASP A 165 5.88 -3.85 7.26
CA ASP A 165 6.90 -2.91 7.71
C ASP A 165 8.12 -3.01 6.79
N LEU A 166 8.46 -1.91 6.11
CA LEU A 166 9.50 -1.92 5.10
C LEU A 166 10.86 -2.13 5.73
N GLY A 167 11.55 -3.16 5.28
CA GLY A 167 12.81 -3.61 5.84
C GLY A 167 12.67 -4.58 7.02
N GLY A 168 11.44 -4.92 7.43
CA GLY A 168 11.12 -5.74 8.59
C GLY A 168 11.16 -4.95 9.90
N PHE A 169 10.44 -5.41 10.92
CA PHE A 169 10.34 -4.75 12.22
C PHE A 169 11.55 -5.05 13.12
N PHE A 170 11.98 -6.31 13.21
CA PHE A 170 13.12 -6.73 14.04
C PHE A 170 14.39 -6.94 13.22
N ALA A 171 15.36 -6.05 13.36
CA ALA A 171 16.64 -6.12 12.65
C ALA A 171 17.73 -6.93 13.42
N TRP A 172 17.34 -7.92 14.21
CA TRP A 172 18.25 -8.70 15.06
C TRP A 172 19.40 -9.35 14.28
N LYS A 173 19.12 -9.89 13.09
CA LYS A 173 20.13 -10.48 12.20
C LYS A 173 21.26 -9.51 11.85
N TYR A 174 20.99 -8.23 11.94
CA TYR A 174 21.93 -7.14 11.65
C TYR A 174 22.39 -6.41 12.91
N ASN A 175 22.28 -7.08 14.08
CA ASN A 175 22.61 -6.53 15.39
C ASN A 175 21.88 -5.22 15.73
N ASN A 176 20.66 -5.06 15.25
CA ASN A 176 19.87 -3.82 15.37
C ASN A 176 20.64 -2.57 14.91
N ASN A 177 21.52 -2.73 13.93
CA ASN A 177 22.33 -1.64 13.39
C ASN A 177 21.81 -1.21 12.01
N VAL A 178 21.18 -0.04 11.94
CA VAL A 178 20.67 0.54 10.69
C VAL A 178 21.77 0.77 9.66
N HIS A 179 23.02 0.99 10.10
CA HIS A 179 24.17 1.20 9.21
C HIS A 179 24.81 -0.10 8.71
N ASN A 180 24.25 -1.27 9.04
CA ASN A 180 24.72 -2.53 8.49
C ASN A 180 24.46 -2.58 6.99
N ILE A 181 25.49 -2.84 6.21
CA ILE A 181 25.45 -2.75 4.75
C ILE A 181 24.52 -3.77 4.10
N ALA A 182 24.39 -4.97 4.71
CA ALA A 182 23.45 -5.99 4.21
C ALA A 182 22.00 -5.64 4.59
N TYR A 183 21.80 -4.95 5.71
CA TYR A 183 20.50 -4.39 6.05
C TYR A 183 20.11 -3.28 5.07
N HIS A 184 21.07 -2.44 4.63
CA HIS A 184 20.80 -1.44 3.59
C HIS A 184 20.26 -2.07 2.30
N GLU A 185 20.85 -3.18 1.82
CA GLU A 185 20.35 -3.85 0.62
C GLU A 185 18.94 -4.41 0.83
N LEU A 186 18.70 -5.12 1.94
CA LEU A 186 17.39 -5.64 2.28
C LEU A 186 16.34 -4.54 2.36
N HIS A 187 16.66 -3.45 3.09
CA HIS A 187 15.74 -2.34 3.26
C HIS A 187 15.42 -1.64 1.93
N VAL A 188 16.43 -1.36 1.12
CA VAL A 188 16.25 -0.77 -0.22
C VAL A 188 15.32 -1.64 -1.08
N ARG A 189 15.54 -2.96 -1.13
CA ARG A 189 14.69 -3.87 -1.93
C ARG A 189 13.26 -3.95 -1.38
N TRP A 190 13.10 -3.94 -0.08
CA TRP A 190 11.78 -3.94 0.55
C TRP A 190 11.06 -2.61 0.35
N TYR A 191 11.81 -1.50 0.41
CA TYR A 191 11.28 -0.15 0.16
C TYR A 191 10.83 0.05 -1.29
N GLN A 192 11.59 -0.47 -2.24
CA GLN A 192 11.20 -0.50 -3.65
C GLN A 192 9.85 -1.21 -3.85
N TRP A 193 9.69 -2.36 -3.20
CA TRP A 193 8.41 -3.06 -3.17
C TRP A 193 7.33 -2.23 -2.47
N GLY A 194 7.66 -1.54 -1.40
CA GLY A 194 6.76 -0.65 -0.65
C GLY A 194 6.09 0.41 -1.51
N ALA A 195 6.79 0.95 -2.52
CA ALA A 195 6.21 1.94 -3.43
C ALA A 195 5.02 1.39 -4.26
N PHE A 196 4.91 0.06 -4.36
CA PHE A 196 3.84 -0.66 -5.03
C PHE A 196 2.97 -1.49 -4.04
N GLN A 197 2.88 -1.05 -2.81
CA GLN A 197 1.91 -1.52 -1.83
C GLN A 197 0.79 -0.47 -1.63
N PRO A 198 -0.39 -0.84 -1.13
CA PRO A 198 -1.46 0.11 -0.82
C PRO A 198 -1.00 1.20 0.15
N ILE A 199 -0.27 0.83 1.19
CA ILE A 199 0.38 1.74 2.13
C ILE A 199 1.89 1.55 2.05
N MET A 200 2.63 2.65 1.87
CA MET A 200 4.08 2.67 1.93
C MET A 200 4.51 3.22 3.29
N ARG A 201 5.00 2.35 4.18
CA ARG A 201 5.31 2.70 5.56
C ARG A 201 6.63 2.09 6.01
N SER A 202 7.62 2.93 6.36
CA SER A 202 8.79 2.51 7.11
C SER A 202 8.47 2.44 8.59
N HIS A 203 8.77 1.31 9.22
CA HIS A 203 8.57 1.10 10.65
C HIS A 203 9.51 0.01 11.16
N ASN A 204 10.04 0.19 12.36
CA ASN A 204 11.01 -0.73 12.95
C ASN A 204 11.00 -0.61 14.47
N SER A 205 11.53 -1.63 15.18
CA SER A 205 11.68 -1.60 16.62
C SER A 205 12.87 -0.74 17.06
N SER A 206 12.71 -0.06 18.22
CA SER A 206 13.84 0.62 18.87
C SER A 206 14.99 -0.38 19.13
N PRO A 207 16.28 0.02 19.00
CA PRO A 207 16.77 1.37 18.74
C PRO A 207 16.93 1.71 17.24
N VAL A 208 16.47 0.88 16.33
CA VAL A 208 16.64 1.11 14.89
C VAL A 208 15.65 2.19 14.40
N ALA A 209 16.18 3.22 13.75
CA ALA A 209 15.40 4.22 13.06
C ALA A 209 15.62 4.05 11.55
N VAL A 210 14.54 3.95 10.79
CA VAL A 210 14.59 3.64 9.33
C VAL A 210 14.22 4.84 8.46
N GLU A 211 14.53 6.03 8.95
CA GLU A 211 14.42 7.26 8.17
C GLU A 211 15.45 7.28 7.04
N ILE A 212 15.10 7.86 5.90
CA ILE A 212 15.95 7.83 4.68
C ILE A 212 17.38 8.32 4.96
N TYR A 213 17.54 9.37 5.78
CA TYR A 213 18.86 9.93 6.14
C TYR A 213 19.74 8.99 6.97
N GLN A 214 19.19 7.93 7.56
CA GLN A 214 19.98 6.91 8.26
C GLN A 214 20.72 5.98 7.27
N PHE A 215 20.29 5.93 6.04
CA PHE A 215 20.89 5.13 4.96
C PHE A 215 21.95 5.90 4.17
N GLY A 216 22.27 7.12 4.59
CA GLY A 216 23.26 7.96 3.94
C GLY A 216 22.76 9.34 3.56
N LYS A 217 23.36 9.92 2.55
CA LYS A 217 23.05 11.23 1.99
C LYS A 217 22.98 11.17 0.47
N LYS A 218 22.59 12.24 -0.18
CA LYS A 218 22.60 12.36 -1.65
C LYS A 218 23.96 11.97 -2.24
N GLY A 219 23.94 11.04 -3.17
CA GLY A 219 25.12 10.40 -3.77
C GLY A 219 25.46 9.03 -3.17
N ASP A 220 24.91 8.67 -2.03
CA ASP A 220 25.04 7.32 -1.47
C ASP A 220 23.97 6.39 -2.08
N TRP A 221 24.37 5.22 -2.51
CA TRP A 221 23.55 4.29 -3.30
C TRP A 221 22.22 3.91 -2.61
N ALA A 222 22.24 3.73 -1.29
CA ALA A 222 21.02 3.37 -0.55
C ALA A 222 20.07 4.56 -0.43
N TYR A 223 20.60 5.73 -0.04
CA TYR A 223 19.82 6.96 0.04
C TYR A 223 19.16 7.31 -1.30
N ASP A 224 19.93 7.33 -2.39
CA ASP A 224 19.43 7.68 -3.72
C ASP A 224 18.35 6.70 -4.21
N ALA A 225 18.50 5.41 -3.91
CA ALA A 225 17.47 4.42 -4.23
C ALA A 225 16.17 4.64 -3.43
N LEU A 226 16.25 4.94 -2.14
CA LEU A 226 15.08 5.22 -1.29
C LEU A 226 14.37 6.51 -1.74
N GLU A 227 15.13 7.58 -1.99
CA GLU A 227 14.60 8.86 -2.48
C GLU A 227 13.86 8.68 -3.82
N LYS A 228 14.46 7.94 -4.76
CA LYS A 228 13.88 7.63 -6.07
C LYS A 228 12.48 7.01 -5.95
N TYR A 229 12.32 5.99 -5.10
CA TYR A 229 11.02 5.32 -4.93
C TYR A 229 10.02 6.13 -4.11
N THR A 230 10.48 7.01 -3.24
CA THR A 230 9.62 8.00 -2.58
C THR A 230 9.03 8.96 -3.60
N HIS A 231 9.86 9.52 -4.47
CA HIS A 231 9.40 10.39 -5.56
C HIS A 231 8.45 9.66 -6.51
N LEU A 232 8.79 8.43 -6.92
CA LEU A 232 7.93 7.60 -7.76
C LEU A 232 6.55 7.41 -7.13
N ARG A 233 6.48 7.13 -5.82
CA ARG A 233 5.21 6.97 -5.11
C ARG A 233 4.33 8.22 -5.19
N TYR A 234 4.91 9.41 -5.02
CA TYR A 234 4.18 10.66 -5.16
C TYR A 234 3.67 10.91 -6.58
N ARG A 235 4.46 10.54 -7.60
CA ARG A 235 4.05 10.64 -9.01
C ARG A 235 2.84 9.74 -9.32
N LEU A 236 2.73 8.62 -8.65
CA LEU A 236 1.64 7.66 -8.84
C LEU A 236 0.35 8.03 -8.08
N LEU A 237 0.31 9.11 -7.28
CA LEU A 237 -0.88 9.45 -6.49
C LEU A 237 -2.18 9.57 -7.30
N PRO A 238 -2.22 10.23 -8.49
CA PRO A 238 -3.46 10.28 -9.28
C PRO A 238 -3.94 8.90 -9.74
N TYR A 239 -3.01 8.01 -10.08
CA TYR A 239 -3.29 6.61 -10.41
C TYR A 239 -3.82 5.84 -9.20
N LEU A 240 -3.14 5.95 -8.06
CA LEU A 240 -3.50 5.27 -6.82
C LEU A 240 -4.86 5.69 -6.30
N TYR A 241 -5.13 6.99 -6.29
CA TYR A 241 -6.40 7.53 -5.81
C TYR A 241 -7.57 7.06 -6.67
N SER A 242 -7.40 7.07 -8.01
CA SER A 242 -8.39 6.55 -8.94
C SER A 242 -8.58 5.04 -8.81
N THR A 243 -7.50 4.27 -8.58
CA THR A 243 -7.58 2.82 -8.34
C THR A 243 -8.27 2.53 -7.00
N SER A 244 -8.02 3.33 -5.95
CA SER A 244 -8.73 3.21 -4.66
C SER A 244 -10.23 3.49 -4.78
N TRP A 245 -10.62 4.41 -5.65
CA TRP A 245 -12.04 4.61 -5.98
C TRP A 245 -12.65 3.36 -6.63
N GLU A 246 -11.93 2.67 -7.52
CA GLU A 246 -12.40 1.40 -8.09
C GLU A 246 -12.52 0.30 -7.03
N VAL A 247 -11.63 0.25 -6.05
CA VAL A 247 -11.74 -0.68 -4.90
C VAL A 247 -13.08 -0.47 -4.19
N THR A 248 -13.43 0.78 -3.88
CA THR A 248 -14.66 1.12 -3.17
C THR A 248 -15.92 0.89 -4.01
N ASN A 249 -15.90 1.28 -5.30
CA ASN A 249 -17.11 1.30 -6.13
C ASN A 249 -17.31 0.03 -6.97
N LYS A 250 -16.26 -0.76 -7.20
CA LYS A 250 -16.31 -1.94 -8.08
C LYS A 250 -15.79 -3.21 -7.39
N ALA A 251 -15.60 -3.17 -6.06
CA ALA A 251 -15.01 -4.27 -5.30
C ALA A 251 -13.66 -4.75 -5.89
N GLY A 252 -12.84 -3.80 -6.36
CA GLY A 252 -11.53 -4.07 -6.92
C GLY A 252 -10.48 -4.38 -5.86
N SER A 253 -9.24 -4.57 -6.29
CA SER A 253 -8.07 -4.68 -5.41
C SER A 253 -6.89 -3.96 -6.02
N ILE A 254 -6.04 -3.36 -5.17
CA ILE A 254 -4.80 -2.70 -5.60
C ILE A 254 -3.71 -3.73 -5.85
N ILE A 255 -3.47 -4.63 -4.90
CA ILE A 255 -2.58 -5.79 -5.05
C ILE A 255 -3.43 -6.93 -5.63
N ARG A 256 -3.00 -7.49 -6.76
CA ARG A 256 -3.75 -8.50 -7.49
C ARG A 256 -2.85 -9.67 -7.84
N PRO A 257 -3.02 -10.86 -7.23
CA PRO A 257 -2.35 -12.06 -7.71
C PRO A 257 -2.58 -12.25 -9.20
N LEU A 258 -1.56 -12.72 -9.93
CA LEU A 258 -1.62 -12.80 -11.40
C LEU A 258 -2.78 -13.66 -11.91
N MET A 259 -3.19 -14.66 -11.15
CA MET A 259 -4.34 -15.52 -11.49
C MET A 259 -5.68 -14.75 -11.60
N MET A 260 -5.82 -13.58 -10.94
CA MET A 260 -7.03 -12.76 -11.04
C MET A 260 -7.18 -12.10 -12.42
N ASP A 261 -6.06 -11.75 -13.06
CA ASP A 261 -6.03 -11.06 -14.35
C ASP A 261 -5.71 -12.01 -15.52
N PHE A 262 -5.05 -13.15 -15.25
CA PHE A 262 -4.60 -14.11 -16.25
C PHE A 262 -5.04 -15.56 -15.93
N PRO A 263 -6.33 -15.84 -15.68
CA PRO A 263 -6.79 -17.16 -15.20
C PRO A 263 -6.59 -18.30 -16.21
N LYS A 264 -6.30 -17.98 -17.47
CA LYS A 264 -6.03 -18.98 -18.53
C LYS A 264 -4.55 -19.35 -18.62
N ASP A 265 -3.68 -18.60 -17.99
CA ASP A 265 -2.24 -18.87 -17.94
C ASP A 265 -1.93 -19.76 -16.74
N LYS A 266 -1.75 -21.05 -17.00
CA LYS A 266 -1.50 -22.04 -15.94
C LYS A 266 -0.24 -21.74 -15.11
N LYS A 267 0.73 -21.02 -15.68
CA LYS A 267 2.00 -20.74 -14.99
C LYS A 267 1.84 -19.73 -13.85
N VAL A 268 0.78 -18.92 -13.87
CA VAL A 268 0.55 -17.89 -12.84
C VAL A 268 -0.33 -18.37 -11.67
N LEU A 269 -0.89 -19.57 -11.71
CA LEU A 269 -1.85 -20.04 -10.71
C LEU A 269 -1.24 -20.14 -9.29
N GLU A 270 0.02 -20.51 -9.21
CA GLU A 270 0.76 -20.65 -7.94
C GLU A 270 1.89 -19.61 -7.81
N MET A 271 1.85 -18.55 -8.61
CA MET A 271 2.92 -17.55 -8.61
C MET A 271 2.76 -16.58 -7.44
N ASP A 272 3.71 -16.60 -6.54
CA ASP A 272 3.77 -15.78 -5.33
C ASP A 272 4.90 -14.74 -5.34
N THR A 273 5.64 -14.65 -6.46
CA THR A 273 6.80 -13.76 -6.61
C THR A 273 6.51 -12.46 -7.34
N GLU A 274 5.38 -12.39 -8.02
CA GLU A 274 4.97 -11.29 -8.90
C GLU A 274 3.47 -11.05 -8.79
N TYR A 275 3.05 -9.81 -9.04
CA TYR A 275 1.64 -9.46 -8.97
C TYR A 275 1.31 -8.25 -9.83
N MET A 276 0.01 -8.01 -10.08
CA MET A 276 -0.45 -6.76 -10.67
C MET A 276 -0.72 -5.72 -9.57
N PHE A 277 -0.18 -4.51 -9.74
CA PHE A 277 -0.52 -3.34 -8.94
C PHE A 277 -1.53 -2.49 -9.72
N GLY A 278 -2.77 -2.48 -9.26
CA GLY A 278 -3.90 -2.13 -10.08
C GLY A 278 -4.03 -3.10 -11.28
N ARG A 279 -4.55 -2.61 -12.40
CA ARG A 279 -4.70 -3.42 -13.62
C ARG A 279 -3.55 -3.25 -14.62
N ASN A 280 -2.62 -2.34 -14.35
CA ASN A 280 -1.69 -1.82 -15.33
C ASN A 280 -0.25 -2.25 -15.08
N PHE A 281 0.21 -2.31 -13.82
CA PHE A 281 1.59 -2.62 -13.50
C PHE A 281 1.77 -4.08 -13.10
N LEU A 282 2.71 -4.77 -13.74
CA LEU A 282 3.28 -6.02 -13.27
C LEU A 282 4.53 -5.69 -12.44
N VAL A 283 4.53 -6.12 -11.19
CA VAL A 283 5.59 -5.83 -10.22
C VAL A 283 6.27 -7.11 -9.79
N ARG A 284 7.60 -7.16 -9.89
CA ARG A 284 8.44 -8.28 -9.48
C ARG A 284 9.46 -7.78 -8.44
N PRO A 285 9.14 -7.85 -7.14
CA PRO A 285 10.09 -7.49 -6.09
C PRO A 285 11.37 -8.36 -6.16
N VAL A 286 12.52 -7.74 -5.92
CA VAL A 286 13.79 -8.47 -5.77
C VAL A 286 13.88 -8.95 -4.34
N THR A 287 13.81 -10.25 -4.14
CA THR A 287 13.70 -10.88 -2.81
C THR A 287 14.93 -11.69 -2.41
N ASP A 288 16.05 -11.46 -3.06
CA ASP A 288 17.33 -12.10 -2.78
C ASP A 288 18.44 -11.06 -2.63
N SER A 289 19.43 -11.37 -1.78
CA SER A 289 20.66 -10.57 -1.69
C SER A 289 21.50 -10.78 -2.94
N LEU A 290 21.74 -9.72 -3.68
CA LEU A 290 22.51 -9.74 -4.93
C LEU A 290 23.82 -8.97 -4.83
N TYR A 291 23.95 -8.06 -3.88
CA TYR A 291 25.07 -7.13 -3.77
C TYR A 291 25.88 -7.27 -2.48
N THR A 292 25.28 -7.87 -1.46
CA THR A 292 25.91 -8.07 -0.15
C THR A 292 25.90 -9.54 0.23
N TRP A 293 26.90 -9.97 1.03
CA TRP A 293 26.99 -11.33 1.56
C TRP A 293 27.72 -11.33 2.90
N GLN A 294 27.45 -12.33 3.71
CA GLN A 294 28.22 -12.58 4.93
C GLN A 294 29.56 -13.23 4.56
N ASP A 295 30.64 -12.71 5.11
CA ASP A 295 31.98 -13.29 4.99
C ASP A 295 32.45 -13.79 6.35
N ASP A 296 32.38 -15.10 6.54
CA ASP A 296 32.75 -15.77 7.81
C ASP A 296 34.25 -15.60 8.13
N LYS A 297 35.10 -15.40 7.10
CA LYS A 297 36.57 -15.19 7.29
C LYS A 297 36.89 -13.78 7.79
N GLN A 298 36.07 -12.80 7.41
CA GLN A 298 36.27 -11.40 7.78
C GLN A 298 35.33 -10.97 8.94
N ASN A 299 34.56 -11.90 9.48
CA ASN A 299 33.62 -11.70 10.57
C ASN A 299 32.68 -10.50 10.36
N GLY A 300 32.10 -10.40 9.13
CA GLY A 300 31.21 -9.29 8.79
C GLY A 300 30.52 -9.44 7.44
N TYR A 301 29.85 -8.39 7.03
CA TYR A 301 29.22 -8.30 5.72
C TYR A 301 30.08 -7.57 4.71
N GLN A 302 30.14 -8.09 3.49
CA GLN A 302 30.83 -7.52 2.35
C GLN A 302 29.85 -7.04 1.30
N LYS A 303 30.28 -6.16 0.41
CA LYS A 303 29.49 -5.67 -0.72
C LYS A 303 30.28 -5.64 -2.01
N ASN A 304 29.59 -5.81 -3.14
CA ASN A 304 30.12 -5.51 -4.47
C ASN A 304 29.04 -4.80 -5.31
N MET A 305 29.10 -3.48 -5.35
CA MET A 305 28.16 -2.65 -6.10
C MET A 305 28.52 -2.54 -7.60
N ASN A 306 29.71 -3.00 -8.02
CA ASN A 306 30.11 -3.04 -9.44
C ASN A 306 29.53 -4.25 -10.19
N LYS A 307 29.01 -5.23 -9.46
CA LYS A 307 28.31 -6.38 -10.02
C LYS A 307 26.91 -5.95 -10.48
N ILE A 308 26.41 -6.51 -11.57
CA ILE A 308 25.02 -6.36 -11.97
C ILE A 308 24.26 -7.64 -11.59
N GLY A 309 23.40 -7.52 -10.60
CA GLY A 309 22.49 -8.59 -10.18
C GLY A 309 21.42 -8.84 -11.24
N LYS A 310 20.89 -10.07 -11.29
CA LYS A 310 19.83 -10.47 -12.21
C LYS A 310 18.74 -11.21 -11.46
N THR A 311 17.51 -11.10 -11.94
CA THR A 311 16.35 -11.86 -11.43
C THR A 311 15.49 -12.32 -12.61
N ASP A 312 14.83 -13.44 -12.43
CA ASP A 312 13.87 -13.93 -13.40
C ASP A 312 12.53 -13.22 -13.22
N VAL A 313 11.89 -12.88 -14.33
CA VAL A 313 10.57 -12.26 -14.40
C VAL A 313 9.71 -13.06 -15.37
N TYR A 314 8.55 -13.48 -14.96
CA TYR A 314 7.58 -14.05 -15.86
C TYR A 314 6.64 -12.98 -16.38
N LEU A 315 6.55 -12.84 -17.69
CA LEU A 315 5.59 -11.96 -18.35
C LEU A 315 4.35 -12.78 -18.71
N PRO A 316 3.20 -12.60 -18.03
CA PRO A 316 2.00 -13.39 -18.27
C PRO A 316 1.56 -13.42 -19.72
N ALA A 317 1.07 -14.58 -20.15
CA ALA A 317 0.55 -14.78 -21.50
C ALA A 317 -0.76 -14.00 -21.74
N GLY A 318 -1.06 -13.68 -22.97
CA GLY A 318 -2.29 -12.96 -23.36
C GLY A 318 -2.18 -11.45 -23.30
N ALA A 319 -1.00 -10.92 -23.00
CA ALA A 319 -0.70 -9.50 -23.06
C ALA A 319 0.69 -9.24 -23.66
N GLN A 320 0.91 -8.03 -24.10
CA GLN A 320 2.22 -7.46 -24.39
C GLN A 320 2.60 -6.58 -23.21
N TRP A 321 3.90 -6.50 -22.90
CA TRP A 321 4.44 -5.81 -21.74
C TRP A 321 5.47 -4.77 -22.14
N ILE A 322 5.43 -3.63 -21.51
CA ILE A 322 6.40 -2.55 -21.74
C ILE A 322 7.20 -2.36 -20.45
N ASP A 323 8.52 -2.53 -20.55
CA ASP A 323 9.43 -2.29 -19.42
C ASP A 323 9.28 -0.83 -18.97
N PHE A 324 8.86 -0.61 -17.73
CA PHE A 324 8.58 0.72 -17.19
C PHE A 324 9.81 1.63 -17.25
N TRP A 325 11.00 1.07 -17.02
CA TRP A 325 12.24 1.83 -16.92
C TRP A 325 12.83 2.21 -18.27
N THR A 326 12.63 1.38 -19.29
CA THR A 326 13.31 1.54 -20.60
C THR A 326 12.35 1.83 -21.74
N GLY A 327 11.06 1.61 -21.58
CA GLY A 327 10.06 1.71 -22.65
C GLY A 327 10.10 0.54 -23.66
N LYS A 328 10.96 -0.46 -23.44
CA LYS A 328 11.10 -1.60 -24.34
C LYS A 328 9.88 -2.52 -24.27
N SER A 329 9.32 -2.84 -25.42
CA SER A 329 8.19 -3.75 -25.54
C SER A 329 8.64 -5.21 -25.58
N LEU A 330 7.90 -6.09 -24.90
CA LEU A 330 8.16 -7.52 -24.73
C LEU A 330 6.87 -8.31 -24.88
N LYS A 331 6.95 -9.48 -25.52
CA LYS A 331 5.82 -10.41 -25.65
C LYS A 331 5.57 -11.13 -24.33
N GLY A 332 4.30 -11.36 -23.96
CA GLY A 332 3.95 -12.21 -22.85
C GLY A 332 4.12 -13.72 -23.13
N GLY A 333 3.91 -14.55 -22.11
CA GLY A 333 4.06 -16.00 -22.16
C GLY A 333 5.50 -16.49 -22.04
N GLN A 334 6.41 -15.68 -21.49
CA GLN A 334 7.83 -16.04 -21.36
C GLN A 334 8.43 -15.61 -20.04
N THR A 335 9.46 -16.32 -19.60
CA THR A 335 10.34 -15.87 -18.51
C THR A 335 11.55 -15.17 -19.14
N ILE A 336 11.88 -14.02 -18.62
CA ILE A 336 13.07 -13.26 -19.02
C ILE A 336 14.00 -13.09 -17.83
N GLN A 337 15.29 -12.98 -18.08
CA GLN A 337 16.27 -12.59 -17.08
C GLN A 337 16.48 -11.09 -17.15
N ARG A 338 16.13 -10.37 -16.06
CA ARG A 338 16.23 -8.91 -15.97
C ARG A 338 17.41 -8.50 -15.10
N GLU A 339 18.26 -7.62 -15.63
CA GLU A 339 19.27 -6.94 -14.83
C GLU A 339 18.60 -5.98 -13.84
N VAL A 340 19.06 -6.03 -12.58
CA VAL A 340 18.47 -5.27 -11.48
C VAL A 340 19.55 -4.51 -10.70
N PRO A 341 20.14 -3.45 -11.27
CA PRO A 341 20.94 -2.52 -10.48
C PRO A 341 20.23 -2.20 -9.17
N ILE A 342 20.98 -1.77 -8.16
CA ILE A 342 20.40 -1.61 -6.80
C ILE A 342 19.21 -0.64 -6.76
N ASP A 343 19.17 0.33 -7.66
CA ASP A 343 18.12 1.32 -7.80
C ASP A 343 16.96 0.89 -8.73
N ILE A 344 17.02 -0.33 -9.30
CA ILE A 344 15.99 -0.85 -10.22
C ILE A 344 15.32 -2.11 -9.64
N MET A 345 14.01 -2.06 -9.49
CA MET A 345 13.14 -3.21 -9.33
C MET A 345 12.40 -3.46 -10.64
N PRO A 346 12.28 -4.70 -11.11
CA PRO A 346 11.50 -5.00 -12.32
C PRO A 346 10.04 -4.57 -12.19
N VAL A 347 9.64 -3.68 -13.08
CA VAL A 347 8.26 -3.18 -13.23
C VAL A 347 7.95 -3.14 -14.72
N TYR A 348 6.83 -3.72 -15.11
CA TYR A 348 6.33 -3.68 -16.48
C TYR A 348 4.93 -3.10 -16.50
N VAL A 349 4.59 -2.43 -17.57
CA VAL A 349 3.24 -1.91 -17.79
C VAL A 349 2.60 -2.73 -18.90
N ARG A 350 1.37 -3.15 -18.65
CA ARG A 350 0.57 -3.86 -19.66
C ARG A 350 0.32 -2.94 -20.85
N ALA A 351 0.57 -3.42 -22.06
CA ALA A 351 0.17 -2.71 -23.27
C ALA A 351 -1.36 -2.45 -23.26
N GLY A 352 -1.79 -1.31 -23.74
CA GLY A 352 -3.16 -0.84 -23.56
C GLY A 352 -3.36 -0.25 -22.16
N SER A 353 -2.45 0.62 -21.71
CA SER A 353 -2.58 1.33 -20.43
C SER A 353 -2.48 2.85 -20.62
N ILE A 354 -3.28 3.59 -19.84
CA ILE A 354 -3.16 5.04 -19.67
C ILE A 354 -2.83 5.29 -18.21
N LEU A 355 -1.67 5.88 -17.94
CA LEU A 355 -1.21 6.19 -16.59
C LEU A 355 -1.16 7.69 -16.37
N PRO A 356 -1.98 8.26 -15.46
CA PRO A 356 -1.85 9.66 -15.07
C PRO A 356 -0.63 9.82 -14.16
N TRP A 357 0.28 10.68 -14.58
CA TRP A 357 1.52 10.99 -13.88
C TRP A 357 1.40 12.33 -13.16
N GLY A 358 1.50 12.31 -11.85
CA GLY A 358 1.33 13.48 -10.98
C GLY A 358 2.54 14.41 -10.97
N PRO A 359 2.42 15.61 -10.38
CA PRO A 359 3.52 16.56 -10.23
C PRO A 359 4.59 16.06 -9.23
N ALA A 360 5.82 16.57 -9.33
CA ALA A 360 6.82 16.46 -8.27
C ALA A 360 6.38 17.29 -7.08
N VAL A 361 6.32 16.66 -5.91
CA VAL A 361 5.86 17.29 -4.68
C VAL A 361 6.67 16.80 -3.47
N GLN A 362 6.73 17.61 -2.42
CA GLN A 362 7.30 17.25 -1.13
C GLN A 362 6.25 16.59 -0.20
N TYR A 363 4.98 16.92 -0.39
CA TYR A 363 3.85 16.33 0.32
C TYR A 363 2.60 16.32 -0.57
N SER A 364 1.64 15.47 -0.29
CA SER A 364 0.52 15.11 -1.19
C SER A 364 -0.38 16.29 -1.61
N THR A 365 -0.47 17.33 -0.78
CA THR A 365 -1.33 18.50 -1.02
C THR A 365 -0.59 19.76 -1.50
N GLU A 366 0.73 19.64 -1.77
CA GLU A 366 1.56 20.80 -2.20
C GLU A 366 1.08 21.40 -3.52
N LYS A 367 0.73 20.55 -4.48
CA LYS A 367 0.29 20.98 -5.82
C LYS A 367 -1.02 20.29 -6.20
N LYS A 368 -1.88 21.04 -6.88
CA LYS A 368 -3.08 20.49 -7.51
C LYS A 368 -2.72 19.66 -8.73
N TRP A 369 -3.62 18.75 -9.13
CA TRP A 369 -3.48 17.96 -10.35
C TRP A 369 -4.00 18.71 -11.59
N ASP A 370 -3.66 19.98 -11.69
CA ASP A 370 -4.07 20.86 -12.78
C ASP A 370 -3.20 20.71 -14.04
N ASN A 371 -2.05 20.06 -13.91
CA ASN A 371 -1.12 19.74 -14.99
C ASN A 371 -0.65 18.30 -14.85
N LEU A 372 -1.36 17.36 -15.48
CA LEU A 372 -1.03 15.93 -15.46
C LEU A 372 -0.42 15.48 -16.78
N THR A 373 0.54 14.57 -16.71
CA THR A 373 1.02 13.86 -17.91
C THR A 373 0.31 12.51 -18.01
N LEU A 374 -0.32 12.27 -19.16
CA LEU A 374 -0.91 10.98 -19.50
C LEU A 374 0.12 10.17 -20.29
N ARG A 375 0.65 9.12 -19.68
CA ARG A 375 1.56 8.16 -20.31
C ARG A 375 0.72 7.06 -20.94
N ILE A 376 0.73 6.96 -22.27
CA ILE A 376 0.03 5.92 -23.03
C ILE A 376 1.04 4.83 -23.34
N TYR A 377 0.74 3.60 -22.95
CA TYR A 377 1.51 2.40 -23.25
C TYR A 377 0.82 1.66 -24.39
N PRO A 378 1.30 1.82 -25.63
CA PRO A 378 0.63 1.32 -26.81
C PRO A 378 0.70 -0.20 -26.96
N GLY A 379 0.00 -0.74 -28.00
CA GLY A 379 -0.03 -2.16 -28.34
C GLY A 379 -1.37 -2.84 -28.03
N ALA A 380 -2.32 -2.14 -27.43
CA ALA A 380 -3.72 -2.51 -27.29
C ALA A 380 -4.55 -1.28 -26.94
N ASP A 381 -5.88 -1.39 -27.08
CA ASP A 381 -6.82 -0.38 -26.60
C ASP A 381 -6.75 -0.25 -25.09
N ALA A 382 -6.97 0.97 -24.57
CA ALA A 382 -6.92 1.26 -23.16
C ALA A 382 -8.12 2.08 -22.67
N GLU A 383 -8.46 1.88 -21.41
CA GLU A 383 -9.40 2.72 -20.67
C GLU A 383 -8.81 3.09 -19.30
N PHE A 384 -9.05 4.32 -18.87
CA PHE A 384 -8.74 4.79 -17.52
C PHE A 384 -9.79 5.81 -17.09
N THR A 385 -10.15 5.80 -15.80
CA THR A 385 -11.03 6.80 -15.21
C THR A 385 -10.28 7.57 -14.13
N LEU A 386 -10.01 8.85 -14.36
CA LEU A 386 -9.47 9.73 -13.35
C LEU A 386 -10.61 10.14 -12.40
N TYR A 387 -10.42 9.88 -11.11
CA TYR A 387 -11.35 10.21 -10.04
C TYR A 387 -10.78 11.29 -9.14
N GLU A 388 -11.62 12.24 -8.74
CA GLU A 388 -11.29 13.31 -7.79
C GLU A 388 -12.51 13.69 -6.96
N ASP A 389 -12.28 14.06 -5.70
CA ASP A 389 -13.27 14.54 -4.74
C ASP A 389 -12.65 15.58 -3.78
N GLU A 390 -13.28 15.81 -2.64
CA GLU A 390 -12.79 16.75 -1.61
C GLU A 390 -11.71 16.15 -0.68
N PHE A 391 -11.25 14.93 -0.91
CA PHE A 391 -10.21 14.15 -0.23
C PHE A 391 -10.51 13.76 1.22
N ASP A 392 -10.82 14.68 2.13
CA ASP A 392 -10.83 14.41 3.58
C ASP A 392 -12.18 14.00 4.15
N ASN A 393 -13.29 14.25 3.43
CA ASN A 393 -14.65 14.08 3.94
C ASN A 393 -15.41 12.96 3.23
N TYR A 394 -16.67 12.74 3.65
CA TYR A 394 -17.58 11.74 3.08
C TYR A 394 -18.60 12.33 2.10
N ASN A 395 -18.41 13.55 1.59
CA ASN A 395 -19.33 14.16 0.63
C ASN A 395 -19.42 13.38 -0.69
N TYR A 396 -18.39 12.58 -1.02
CA TYR A 396 -18.42 11.71 -2.19
C TYR A 396 -19.56 10.67 -2.12
N GLU A 397 -19.98 10.22 -0.94
CA GLU A 397 -21.14 9.33 -0.76
C GLU A 397 -22.45 10.00 -1.20
N LYS A 398 -22.48 11.34 -1.22
CA LYS A 398 -23.59 12.17 -1.66
C LYS A 398 -23.41 12.67 -3.10
N GLY A 399 -22.46 12.11 -3.84
CA GLY A 399 -22.19 12.46 -5.23
C GLY A 399 -21.24 13.65 -5.43
N ALA A 400 -20.59 14.16 -4.37
CA ALA A 400 -19.62 15.24 -4.48
C ALA A 400 -18.24 14.72 -4.93
N TYR A 401 -18.14 14.33 -6.18
CA TYR A 401 -16.92 13.89 -6.85
C TYR A 401 -17.00 14.11 -8.36
N THR A 402 -15.88 13.98 -9.04
CA THR A 402 -15.81 13.97 -10.50
C THR A 402 -15.10 12.77 -11.05
N THR A 403 -15.53 12.32 -12.22
CA THR A 403 -14.83 11.32 -13.03
C THR A 403 -14.57 11.86 -14.42
N ILE A 404 -13.39 11.51 -14.97
CA ILE A 404 -13.02 11.79 -16.36
C ILE A 404 -12.58 10.46 -16.97
N ALA A 405 -13.44 9.87 -17.78
CA ALA A 405 -13.12 8.64 -18.50
C ALA A 405 -12.25 8.95 -19.72
N MET A 406 -11.21 8.18 -19.91
CA MET A 406 -10.24 8.28 -21.00
C MET A 406 -10.20 6.96 -21.76
N LYS A 407 -10.12 7.01 -23.09
CA LYS A 407 -10.03 5.85 -23.97
C LYS A 407 -8.93 6.04 -25.00
N TRP A 408 -8.11 5.04 -25.17
CA TRP A 408 -7.13 4.94 -26.23
C TRP A 408 -7.55 3.89 -27.24
N ASN A 409 -7.64 4.28 -28.50
CA ASN A 409 -7.76 3.36 -29.62
C ASN A 409 -6.38 3.20 -30.24
N ASP A 410 -5.79 2.03 -30.09
CA ASP A 410 -4.41 1.79 -30.50
C ASP A 410 -4.25 1.75 -32.01
N LYS A 411 -5.22 1.16 -32.71
CA LYS A 411 -5.21 1.08 -34.18
C LYS A 411 -5.28 2.47 -34.82
N ASP A 412 -6.16 3.30 -34.31
CA ASP A 412 -6.39 4.63 -34.87
C ASP A 412 -5.49 5.70 -34.24
N ARG A 413 -4.67 5.33 -33.27
CA ARG A 413 -3.78 6.26 -32.53
C ARG A 413 -4.56 7.46 -31.99
N THR A 414 -5.71 7.23 -31.40
CA THR A 414 -6.62 8.29 -30.94
C THR A 414 -6.87 8.16 -29.43
N LEU A 415 -6.60 9.23 -28.71
CA LEU A 415 -6.97 9.38 -27.30
C LEU A 415 -8.25 10.22 -27.21
N THR A 416 -9.32 9.64 -26.66
CA THR A 416 -10.55 10.34 -26.28
C THR A 416 -10.53 10.64 -24.78
N ILE A 417 -10.62 11.90 -24.41
CA ILE A 417 -10.88 12.35 -23.04
C ILE A 417 -12.34 12.79 -23.00
N ASN A 418 -13.20 12.05 -22.32
CA ASN A 418 -14.65 12.28 -22.31
C ASN A 418 -15.07 13.49 -21.48
N ASP A 419 -16.34 13.87 -21.54
CA ASP A 419 -16.93 14.87 -20.67
C ASP A 419 -16.73 14.49 -19.21
N ARG A 420 -16.34 15.47 -18.38
CA ARG A 420 -16.29 15.30 -16.94
C ARG A 420 -17.69 15.06 -16.39
N GLN A 421 -17.85 14.03 -15.59
CA GLN A 421 -19.07 13.70 -14.88
C GLN A 421 -18.98 14.15 -13.44
N GLY A 422 -20.09 14.67 -12.88
CA GLY A 422 -20.17 15.09 -11.49
C GLY A 422 -19.57 16.47 -11.20
N ASN A 423 -19.63 16.84 -9.95
CA ASN A 423 -19.02 18.09 -9.43
C ASN A 423 -18.77 17.96 -7.92
N TYR A 424 -17.87 18.79 -7.40
CA TYR A 424 -17.65 18.98 -5.96
C TYR A 424 -17.08 20.36 -5.68
N LYS A 425 -17.12 20.79 -4.43
CA LYS A 425 -16.61 22.09 -4.02
C LYS A 425 -15.09 22.15 -4.16
N GLY A 426 -14.58 23.14 -4.90
CA GLY A 426 -13.13 23.29 -5.12
C GLY A 426 -12.57 22.47 -6.29
N MET A 427 -13.41 21.76 -7.07
CA MET A 427 -12.95 21.00 -8.23
C MET A 427 -12.18 21.88 -9.23
N LEU A 428 -11.22 21.27 -9.91
CA LEU A 428 -10.49 21.91 -11.01
C LEU A 428 -11.40 22.06 -12.22
N LYS A 429 -11.79 23.29 -12.52
CA LYS A 429 -12.63 23.60 -13.73
C LYS A 429 -11.83 23.43 -15.01
N ASN A 430 -10.58 23.84 -14.99
CA ASN A 430 -9.65 23.77 -16.13
C ASN A 430 -8.40 22.99 -15.70
N ARG A 431 -7.83 22.20 -16.59
CA ARG A 431 -6.54 21.54 -16.41
C ARG A 431 -5.81 21.37 -17.73
N LYS A 432 -4.55 21.13 -17.67
CA LYS A 432 -3.73 20.73 -18.81
C LYS A 432 -3.45 19.24 -18.73
N PHE A 433 -3.65 18.53 -19.83
CA PHE A 433 -3.10 17.20 -20.02
C PHE A 433 -1.96 17.28 -21.03
N ASN A 434 -0.80 16.77 -20.63
CA ASN A 434 0.32 16.51 -21.52
C ASN A 434 0.28 15.03 -21.88
N ILE A 435 0.29 14.71 -23.16
CA ILE A 435 0.16 13.34 -23.65
C ILE A 435 1.52 12.88 -24.16
N ILE A 436 1.91 11.68 -23.74
CA ILE A 436 3.14 11.04 -24.20
C ILE A 436 2.86 9.58 -24.51
N ILE A 437 3.20 9.16 -25.71
CA ILE A 437 3.22 7.75 -26.09
C ILE A 437 4.58 7.20 -25.68
N VAL A 438 4.55 6.19 -24.81
CA VAL A 438 5.75 5.58 -24.27
C VAL A 438 6.45 4.75 -25.34
N GLU A 439 7.72 5.05 -25.55
CA GLU A 439 8.62 4.37 -26.46
C GLU A 439 9.99 4.18 -25.80
N PRO A 440 10.89 3.37 -26.34
CA PRO A 440 12.24 3.23 -25.81
C PRO A 440 12.93 4.59 -25.60
N GLY A 441 13.26 4.91 -24.34
CA GLY A 441 13.89 6.17 -23.95
C GLY A 441 12.97 7.39 -23.89
N LYS A 442 11.67 7.24 -24.13
CA LYS A 442 10.69 8.34 -24.11
C LYS A 442 9.52 8.03 -23.19
N GLY A 443 9.25 8.89 -22.23
CA GLY A 443 8.12 8.76 -21.29
C GLY A 443 8.19 7.57 -20.34
N CYS A 444 9.34 6.91 -20.24
CA CYS A 444 9.59 5.78 -19.37
C CYS A 444 10.32 6.21 -18.08
N GLY A 445 10.35 5.32 -17.09
CA GLY A 445 11.00 5.55 -15.79
C GLY A 445 10.28 6.54 -14.87
N ASP A 446 10.99 6.98 -13.85
CA ASP A 446 10.46 7.86 -12.79
C ASP A 446 10.63 9.36 -13.08
N GLY A 447 11.39 9.71 -14.14
CA GLY A 447 11.68 11.09 -14.51
C GLY A 447 10.50 11.83 -15.13
N ASP A 448 10.61 13.16 -15.14
CA ASP A 448 9.71 14.02 -15.90
C ASP A 448 10.04 13.99 -17.39
N ALA A 449 9.00 13.91 -18.20
CA ALA A 449 9.17 14.10 -19.62
C ALA A 449 9.40 15.59 -19.95
N THR A 450 10.41 15.87 -20.77
CA THR A 450 10.72 17.23 -21.24
C THR A 450 9.99 17.58 -22.54
N THR A 451 9.54 16.56 -23.27
CA THR A 451 8.80 16.70 -24.53
C THR A 451 7.53 15.87 -24.49
N PHE A 452 6.48 16.36 -25.14
CA PHE A 452 5.18 15.70 -25.21
C PHE A 452 4.75 15.54 -26.67
N ASP A 453 4.05 14.46 -26.97
CA ASP A 453 3.46 14.27 -28.31
C ASP A 453 2.38 15.32 -28.56
N GLN A 454 1.58 15.61 -27.52
CA GLN A 454 0.58 16.66 -27.59
C GLN A 454 0.27 17.21 -26.20
N SER A 455 -0.25 18.43 -26.12
CA SER A 455 -0.79 19.03 -24.90
C SER A 455 -2.17 19.61 -25.18
N VAL A 456 -3.09 19.45 -24.24
CA VAL A 456 -4.45 19.97 -24.39
C VAL A 456 -4.94 20.65 -23.11
N SER A 457 -5.62 21.78 -23.26
CA SER A 457 -6.39 22.41 -22.20
C SER A 457 -7.77 21.78 -22.12
N TYR A 458 -8.04 21.09 -21.01
CA TYR A 458 -9.30 20.41 -20.78
C TYR A 458 -10.20 21.25 -19.85
N ARG A 459 -11.42 21.53 -20.30
CA ARG A 459 -12.42 22.34 -19.60
C ARG A 459 -13.70 21.57 -19.24
N GLY A 460 -13.59 20.25 -19.12
CA GLY A 460 -14.72 19.37 -18.77
C GLY A 460 -15.55 18.91 -19.96
N LYS A 461 -15.15 19.21 -21.19
CA LYS A 461 -15.79 18.76 -22.43
C LYS A 461 -14.90 17.78 -23.20
N ARG A 462 -15.53 16.86 -23.91
CA ARG A 462 -14.85 15.84 -24.70
C ARG A 462 -13.82 16.45 -25.64
N VAL A 463 -12.68 15.79 -25.70
CA VAL A 463 -11.60 16.09 -26.65
C VAL A 463 -11.12 14.77 -27.24
N ASP A 464 -11.00 14.74 -28.57
CA ASP A 464 -10.41 13.64 -29.33
C ASP A 464 -9.07 14.13 -29.90
N LEU A 465 -8.00 13.39 -29.60
CA LEU A 465 -6.62 13.71 -29.98
C LEU A 465 -6.07 12.61 -30.86
N LYS A 466 -5.69 12.95 -32.09
CA LYS A 466 -4.98 12.06 -33.01
C LYS A 466 -3.48 12.22 -32.76
N LEU A 467 -2.77 11.11 -32.42
CA LEU A 467 -1.38 11.10 -32.03
C LEU A 467 -0.51 10.27 -32.97
#